data_3369989679db6bef757a8ab130cf6663
#
_entry.id   3369989679db6bef757a8ab130cf6663
#
_cell.length_a   1.000
_cell.length_b   1.000
_cell.length_c   1.000
_cell.angle_alpha   90.00
_cell.angle_beta   90.00
_cell.angle_gamma   90.00
#
_symmetry.space_group_name_H-M   'P 1'
#
loop_
_entity.id
_entity.type
_entity.pdbx_description
1 polymer ?
#
loop_
_entity_poly.entity_id
_entity_poly.type
_entity_poly.pdbx_seq_one_letter_code
_entity_poly.pdbx_strand_id
1 'polypeptide(L)'
;MEPIQGNVSIDAQNIMPIIKKWLYSDKDIFIREVVSNGCDAITKLRMVDSAAAQGCSIHVEVDKAARELRFIDDGVGMTEDEVKTNINQVAFSGAKSFMEEYAKNEDKENSGIIGHFGLGFYSVFMIADQVTIDTLSFREGATPVRWESEDGMAFTMTEGTRTARGTTITLHVSEAESEFLEVWRVREVLDRYCSFMSVPIYLDEIKEEEAKVTGEGEDAEEKPETEKEAPKPINDTQPLYARAPQDCTDEDYKQFYRKVFHEYEDPLFWIHLNMDY
;
A
#
# COMPACT_ATOMS: atom_id res chain seq x y z
N MET A 1 9.39 24.13 47.40
CA MET A 1 8.51 23.99 46.23
C MET A 1 8.10 22.50 46.19
N GLU A 2 6.84 22.19 46.30
CA GLU A 2 6.39 20.81 46.16
C GLU A 2 6.55 20.35 44.70
N PRO A 3 6.92 19.10 44.46
CA PRO A 3 7.07 18.60 43.07
C PRO A 3 5.71 18.58 42.36
N ILE A 4 5.62 19.28 41.23
CA ILE A 4 4.46 19.27 40.37
C ILE A 4 4.65 18.12 39.38
N GLN A 5 3.76 17.14 39.40
CA GLN A 5 3.69 16.05 38.42
C GLN A 5 2.59 16.36 37.43
N GLY A 6 2.87 16.19 36.12
CA GLY A 6 1.92 16.39 35.05
C GLY A 6 2.32 15.57 33.81
N ASN A 7 1.36 15.35 32.93
CA ASN A 7 1.62 14.69 31.64
C ASN A 7 1.86 15.75 30.56
N VAL A 8 2.79 15.46 29.63
CA VAL A 8 2.98 16.27 28.44
C VAL A 8 1.83 15.99 27.50
N SER A 9 1.14 17.02 27.03
CA SER A 9 0.09 16.91 25.99
C SER A 9 0.65 17.32 24.63
N ILE A 10 0.18 16.69 23.57
CA ILE A 10 0.52 17.02 22.18
C ILE A 10 -0.73 17.64 21.55
N ASP A 11 -0.54 18.82 20.93
CA ASP A 11 -1.56 19.48 20.14
C ASP A 11 -1.46 19.00 18.68
N ALA A 12 -2.49 18.31 18.19
CA ALA A 12 -2.54 17.77 16.83
C ALA A 12 -2.41 18.87 15.77
N GLN A 13 -2.95 20.08 16.01
CA GLN A 13 -2.87 21.21 15.09
C GLN A 13 -1.42 21.67 14.83
N ASN A 14 -0.56 21.52 15.83
CA ASN A 14 0.83 21.91 15.73
C ASN A 14 1.72 20.79 15.18
N ILE A 15 1.34 19.53 15.36
CA ILE A 15 2.18 18.39 14.93
C ILE A 15 1.98 18.03 13.46
N MET A 16 0.77 18.19 12.89
CA MET A 16 0.49 17.85 11.50
C MET A 16 1.33 18.64 10.47
N PRO A 17 1.54 19.97 10.61
CA PRO A 17 2.48 20.70 9.74
C PRO A 17 3.92 20.19 9.84
N ILE A 18 4.33 19.71 11.02
CA ILE A 18 5.66 19.13 11.24
C ILE A 18 5.76 17.77 10.53
N ILE A 19 4.75 16.91 10.65
CA ILE A 19 4.70 15.63 9.94
C ILE A 19 4.76 15.85 8.43
N LYS A 20 3.92 16.74 7.89
CA LYS A 20 3.88 17.07 6.45
C LYS A 20 5.21 17.62 5.93
N LYS A 21 5.94 18.41 6.70
CA LYS A 21 7.11 19.15 6.22
C LYS A 21 8.45 18.54 6.61
N TRP A 22 8.55 17.85 7.74
CA TRP A 22 9.82 17.49 8.36
C TRP A 22 10.02 15.99 8.58
N LEU A 23 8.94 15.20 8.66
CA LEU A 23 9.06 13.78 8.94
C LEU A 23 9.61 13.01 7.72
N TYR A 24 9.26 13.49 6.53
CA TYR A 24 9.71 12.88 5.28
C TYR A 24 10.38 13.94 4.40
N SER A 25 11.67 13.77 4.17
CA SER A 25 12.45 14.60 3.24
C SER A 25 12.14 14.28 1.77
N ASP A 26 11.58 13.12 1.49
CA ASP A 26 11.19 12.63 0.18
C ASP A 26 9.68 12.31 0.17
N LYS A 27 8.94 12.97 -0.71
CA LYS A 27 7.49 12.77 -0.84
C LYS A 27 7.14 11.38 -1.33
N ASP A 28 7.99 10.76 -2.14
CA ASP A 28 7.79 9.43 -2.71
C ASP A 28 7.47 8.37 -1.66
N ILE A 29 7.89 8.62 -0.41
CA ILE A 29 7.72 7.72 0.72
C ILE A 29 6.25 7.38 0.99
N PHE A 30 5.29 8.26 0.61
CA PHE A 30 3.87 7.99 0.87
C PHE A 30 3.39 6.71 0.18
N ILE A 31 3.87 6.43 -1.05
CA ILE A 31 3.53 5.19 -1.77
C ILE A 31 4.00 3.98 -0.97
N ARG A 32 5.26 4.02 -0.48
CA ARG A 32 5.80 2.93 0.34
C ARG A 32 4.95 2.71 1.60
N GLU A 33 4.58 3.77 2.29
CA GLU A 33 3.80 3.68 3.54
C GLU A 33 2.41 3.09 3.29
N VAL A 34 1.70 3.55 2.25
CA VAL A 34 0.36 3.04 1.92
C VAL A 34 0.43 1.57 1.47
N VAL A 35 1.37 1.23 0.59
CA VAL A 35 1.55 -0.16 0.12
C VAL A 35 1.98 -1.07 1.27
N SER A 36 2.87 -0.62 2.18
CA SER A 36 3.25 -1.38 3.38
C SER A 36 2.04 -1.67 4.28
N ASN A 37 1.16 -0.70 4.47
CA ASN A 37 -0.08 -0.90 5.24
C ASN A 37 -1.00 -1.94 4.58
N GLY A 38 -1.10 -1.96 3.26
CA GLY A 38 -1.81 -3.00 2.51
C GLY A 38 -1.18 -4.38 2.66
N CYS A 39 0.16 -4.46 2.59
CA CYS A 39 0.91 -5.70 2.86
C CYS A 39 0.63 -6.21 4.29
N ASP A 40 0.65 -5.33 5.27
CA ASP A 40 0.36 -5.67 6.66
C ASP A 40 -1.09 -6.16 6.84
N ALA A 41 -2.05 -5.53 6.17
CA ALA A 41 -3.45 -5.96 6.20
C ALA A 41 -3.62 -7.38 5.63
N ILE A 42 -2.94 -7.71 4.54
CA ILE A 42 -2.96 -9.06 3.94
C ILE A 42 -2.17 -10.05 4.81
N THR A 43 -1.06 -9.64 5.41
CA THR A 43 -0.29 -10.48 6.34
C THR A 43 -1.11 -10.82 7.58
N LYS A 44 -1.82 -9.86 8.16
CA LYS A 44 -2.78 -10.09 9.25
C LYS A 44 -3.86 -11.10 8.85
N LEU A 45 -4.40 -10.99 7.61
CA LEU A 45 -5.37 -11.94 7.11
C LEU A 45 -4.79 -13.36 7.03
N ARG A 46 -3.53 -13.52 6.58
CA ARG A 46 -2.86 -14.84 6.55
C ARG A 46 -2.74 -15.48 7.93
N MET A 47 -2.56 -14.68 8.99
CA MET A 47 -2.49 -15.17 10.36
C MET A 47 -3.82 -15.65 10.89
N VAL A 48 -4.93 -15.00 10.48
CA VAL A 48 -6.28 -15.30 10.95
C VAL A 48 -6.93 -16.39 10.08
N ASP A 49 -6.83 -16.26 8.77
CA ASP A 49 -7.39 -17.17 7.76
C ASP A 49 -6.46 -17.26 6.55
N SER A 50 -5.55 -18.23 6.59
CA SER A 50 -4.59 -18.47 5.52
C SER A 50 -5.25 -18.83 4.18
N ALA A 51 -6.41 -19.49 4.21
CA ALA A 51 -7.13 -19.83 2.99
C ALA A 51 -7.77 -18.60 2.33
N ALA A 52 -8.37 -17.73 3.13
CA ALA A 52 -8.94 -16.47 2.66
C ALA A 52 -7.88 -15.49 2.11
N ALA A 53 -6.63 -15.61 2.55
CA ALA A 53 -5.52 -14.78 2.08
C ALA A 53 -4.86 -15.26 0.77
N GLN A 54 -5.27 -16.43 0.26
CA GLN A 54 -4.76 -16.92 -1.03
C GLN A 54 -5.23 -16.04 -2.18
N GLY A 55 -4.29 -15.62 -3.03
CA GLY A 55 -4.57 -14.77 -4.18
C GLY A 55 -4.81 -13.29 -3.85
N CYS A 56 -4.71 -12.90 -2.57
CA CYS A 56 -4.78 -11.47 -2.21
C CYS A 56 -3.62 -10.68 -2.80
N SER A 57 -3.91 -9.44 -3.18
CA SER A 57 -3.02 -8.53 -3.89
C SER A 57 -3.27 -7.08 -3.50
N ILE A 58 -2.38 -6.22 -3.96
CA ILE A 58 -2.56 -4.77 -3.90
C ILE A 58 -2.65 -4.25 -5.33
N HIS A 59 -3.68 -3.45 -5.60
CA HIS A 59 -3.84 -2.74 -6.85
C HIS A 59 -3.62 -1.25 -6.63
N VAL A 60 -2.76 -0.66 -7.47
CA VAL A 60 -2.53 0.78 -7.52
C VAL A 60 -3.11 1.26 -8.84
N GLU A 61 -4.09 2.15 -8.77
CA GLU A 61 -4.80 2.67 -9.95
C GLU A 61 -4.55 4.16 -10.08
N VAL A 62 -4.18 4.60 -11.28
CA VAL A 62 -4.01 6.01 -11.63
C VAL A 62 -5.17 6.43 -12.52
N ASP A 63 -6.01 7.34 -12.01
CA ASP A 63 -7.09 7.98 -12.76
C ASP A 63 -6.74 9.46 -12.98
N LYS A 64 -6.15 9.72 -14.14
CA LYS A 64 -5.69 11.08 -14.48
C LYS A 64 -6.85 12.04 -14.69
N ALA A 65 -7.99 11.58 -15.19
CA ALA A 65 -9.16 12.40 -15.47
C ALA A 65 -9.87 12.84 -14.18
N ALA A 66 -10.03 11.91 -13.24
CA ALA A 66 -10.56 12.21 -11.90
C ALA A 66 -9.53 12.85 -10.97
N ARG A 67 -8.24 12.90 -11.34
CA ARG A 67 -7.11 13.30 -10.49
C ARG A 67 -6.97 12.45 -9.25
N GLU A 68 -7.20 11.16 -9.39
CA GLU A 68 -7.18 10.21 -8.29
C GLU A 68 -6.03 9.19 -8.43
N LEU A 69 -5.39 8.92 -7.29
CA LEU A 69 -4.51 7.79 -7.11
C LEU A 69 -5.13 6.88 -6.06
N ARG A 70 -5.44 5.62 -6.42
CA ARG A 70 -6.11 4.67 -5.56
C ARG A 70 -5.19 3.52 -5.19
N PHE A 71 -5.25 3.11 -3.92
CA PHE A 71 -4.59 1.92 -3.40
C PHE A 71 -5.65 0.99 -2.85
N ILE A 72 -5.71 -0.22 -3.37
CA ILE A 72 -6.76 -1.20 -3.08
C ILE A 72 -6.08 -2.46 -2.56
N ASP A 73 -6.41 -2.89 -1.35
CA ASP A 73 -5.97 -4.16 -0.79
C ASP A 73 -7.15 -5.08 -0.48
N ASP A 74 -6.89 -6.39 -0.51
CA ASP A 74 -7.83 -7.46 -0.15
C ASP A 74 -7.57 -7.99 1.26
N GLY A 75 -6.97 -7.18 2.14
CA GLY A 75 -6.59 -7.57 3.50
C GLY A 75 -7.75 -7.72 4.47
N VAL A 76 -7.45 -7.63 5.76
CA VAL A 76 -8.45 -7.76 6.84
C VAL A 76 -9.51 -6.67 6.84
N GLY A 77 -9.25 -5.51 6.20
CA GLY A 77 -10.10 -4.33 6.32
C GLY A 77 -10.21 -3.82 7.77
N MET A 78 -11.14 -2.90 7.99
CA MET A 78 -11.34 -2.28 9.31
C MET A 78 -12.83 -2.14 9.63
N THR A 79 -13.19 -2.31 10.90
CA THR A 79 -14.47 -1.90 11.47
C THR A 79 -14.45 -0.39 11.77
N GLU A 80 -15.61 0.19 12.07
CA GLU A 80 -15.73 1.60 12.47
C GLU A 80 -14.82 1.94 13.66
N ASP A 81 -14.76 1.09 14.67
CA ASP A 81 -13.94 1.31 15.86
C ASP A 81 -12.44 1.15 15.55
N GLU A 82 -12.08 0.25 14.64
CA GLU A 82 -10.69 0.09 14.17
C GLU A 82 -10.25 1.31 13.34
N VAL A 83 -11.13 1.92 12.54
CA VAL A 83 -10.85 3.19 11.83
C VAL A 83 -10.61 4.31 12.83
N LYS A 84 -11.49 4.45 13.86
CA LYS A 84 -11.31 5.45 14.93
C LYS A 84 -9.99 5.30 15.67
N THR A 85 -9.55 4.07 15.88
CA THR A 85 -8.32 3.79 16.64
C THR A 85 -7.07 3.88 15.78
N ASN A 86 -7.08 3.29 14.56
CA ASN A 86 -5.89 3.15 13.73
C ASN A 86 -5.66 4.36 12.82
N ILE A 87 -6.73 5.10 12.45
CA ILE A 87 -6.65 6.24 11.53
C ILE A 87 -6.74 7.56 12.29
N ASN A 88 -7.63 7.70 13.30
CA ASN A 88 -7.85 8.97 13.97
C ASN A 88 -6.90 9.21 15.17
N GLN A 89 -6.06 8.23 15.54
CA GLN A 89 -5.06 8.40 16.59
C GLN A 89 -3.66 8.46 15.99
N VAL A 90 -3.11 9.66 15.91
CA VAL A 90 -1.74 9.89 15.41
C VAL A 90 -0.72 9.17 16.30
N ALA A 91 0.25 8.50 15.68
CA ALA A 91 1.27 7.70 16.34
C ALA A 91 0.72 6.48 17.11
N PHE A 92 -0.47 6.01 16.79
CA PHE A 92 -1.00 4.73 17.27
C PHE A 92 -0.86 3.67 16.17
N SER A 93 -0.28 2.52 16.50
CA SER A 93 -0.20 1.38 15.60
C SER A 93 -1.02 0.21 16.12
N GLY A 94 -2.03 -0.21 15.35
CA GLY A 94 -2.82 -1.41 15.65
C GLY A 94 -2.05 -2.73 15.50
N ALA A 95 -0.81 -2.70 15.03
CA ALA A 95 0.03 -3.89 14.85
C ALA A 95 0.27 -4.62 16.18
N LYS A 96 0.61 -3.88 17.24
CA LYS A 96 0.88 -4.45 18.57
C LYS A 96 -0.36 -5.13 19.15
N SER A 97 -1.49 -4.45 19.13
CA SER A 97 -2.76 -4.99 19.66
C SER A 97 -3.20 -6.23 18.88
N PHE A 98 -3.05 -6.21 17.56
CA PHE A 98 -3.34 -7.36 16.71
C PHE A 98 -2.43 -8.55 17.05
N MET A 99 -1.13 -8.31 17.22
CA MET A 99 -0.17 -9.35 17.58
C MET A 99 -0.46 -9.95 18.98
N GLU A 100 -0.92 -9.15 19.92
CA GLU A 100 -1.32 -9.62 21.26
C GLU A 100 -2.58 -10.50 21.19
N GLU A 101 -3.52 -10.20 20.27
CA GLU A 101 -4.78 -10.94 20.12
C GLU A 101 -4.62 -12.25 19.32
N TYR A 102 -3.84 -12.23 18.24
CA TYR A 102 -3.82 -13.34 17.26
C TYR A 102 -2.51 -14.10 17.18
N ALA A 103 -1.35 -13.51 17.51
CA ALA A 103 -0.07 -14.20 17.37
C ALA A 103 0.19 -15.13 18.56
N LYS A 104 0.52 -16.39 18.26
CA LYS A 104 1.08 -17.32 19.23
C LYS A 104 2.47 -16.84 19.66
N ASN A 105 2.91 -17.16 20.89
CA ASN A 105 4.13 -16.62 21.50
C ASN A 105 5.43 -16.81 20.68
N GLU A 106 5.46 -17.79 19.77
CA GLU A 106 6.61 -18.10 18.91
C GLU A 106 6.65 -17.26 17.62
N ASP A 107 5.50 -16.66 17.21
CA ASP A 107 5.39 -15.93 15.94
C ASP A 107 5.61 -14.41 16.10
N LYS A 108 5.80 -13.91 17.33
CA LYS A 108 5.84 -12.45 17.60
C LYS A 108 7.06 -11.74 17.00
N GLU A 109 8.19 -12.42 16.90
CA GLU A 109 9.43 -11.83 16.35
C GLU A 109 9.52 -11.92 14.81
N ASN A 110 8.79 -12.86 14.19
CA ASN A 110 8.81 -13.13 12.74
C ASN A 110 7.48 -12.85 12.04
N SER A 111 6.68 -11.91 12.54
CA SER A 111 5.33 -11.66 12.02
C SER A 111 5.26 -11.11 10.59
N GLY A 112 6.37 -10.58 10.07
CA GLY A 112 6.41 -9.94 8.75
C GLY A 112 5.61 -8.63 8.66
N ILE A 113 5.13 -8.07 9.79
CA ILE A 113 4.43 -6.79 9.85
C ILE A 113 5.47 -5.66 9.79
N ILE A 114 5.25 -4.70 8.89
CA ILE A 114 6.19 -3.62 8.57
C ILE A 114 5.88 -2.34 9.37
N GLY A 115 4.59 -1.99 9.53
CA GLY A 115 4.14 -0.73 10.12
C GLY A 115 4.06 -0.74 11.64
N HIS A 116 4.98 0.00 12.31
CA HIS A 116 5.07 0.03 13.76
C HIS A 116 4.70 1.37 14.42
N PHE A 117 4.73 2.49 13.68
CA PHE A 117 4.71 3.84 14.27
C PHE A 117 3.38 4.58 14.17
N GLY A 118 2.43 4.14 13.32
CA GLY A 118 1.13 4.81 13.13
C GLY A 118 1.21 6.24 12.58
N LEU A 119 2.30 6.58 11.88
CA LEU A 119 2.52 7.89 11.27
C LEU A 119 2.50 7.82 9.74
N GLY A 120 2.80 6.65 9.16
CA GLY A 120 2.99 6.48 7.73
C GLY A 120 1.77 6.87 6.90
N PHE A 121 0.57 6.55 7.38
CA PHE A 121 -0.68 6.93 6.70
C PHE A 121 -0.76 8.44 6.43
N TYR A 122 -0.36 9.28 7.39
CA TYR A 122 -0.49 10.73 7.25
C TYR A 122 0.42 11.34 6.18
N SER A 123 1.40 10.59 5.65
CA SER A 123 2.25 11.03 4.54
C SER A 123 1.45 11.31 3.25
N VAL A 124 0.27 10.71 3.08
CA VAL A 124 -0.61 10.94 1.92
C VAL A 124 -1.05 12.40 1.79
N PHE A 125 -1.15 13.12 2.92
CA PHE A 125 -1.51 14.54 2.93
C PHE A 125 -0.36 15.48 2.46
N MET A 126 0.79 14.94 2.10
CA MET A 126 1.83 15.71 1.40
C MET A 126 1.48 15.96 -0.06
N ILE A 127 0.66 15.10 -0.66
CA ILE A 127 0.36 15.13 -2.10
C ILE A 127 -1.12 15.28 -2.41
N ALA A 128 -2.00 15.02 -1.45
CA ALA A 128 -3.45 15.01 -1.65
C ALA A 128 -4.13 16.17 -0.93
N ASP A 129 -5.11 16.77 -1.61
CA ASP A 129 -6.02 17.79 -1.06
C ASP A 129 -7.17 17.14 -0.29
N GLN A 130 -7.53 15.89 -0.63
CA GLN A 130 -8.55 15.10 0.03
C GLN A 130 -8.14 13.63 0.01
N VAL A 131 -8.42 12.93 1.10
CA VAL A 131 -8.19 11.49 1.25
C VAL A 131 -9.48 10.81 1.67
N THR A 132 -9.82 9.73 0.97
CA THR A 132 -10.95 8.88 1.30
C THR A 132 -10.46 7.47 1.60
N ILE A 133 -10.98 6.86 2.65
CA ILE A 133 -10.81 5.44 2.96
C ILE A 133 -12.18 4.79 2.89
N ASP A 134 -12.34 3.76 2.06
CA ASP A 134 -13.52 2.89 2.03
C ASP A 134 -13.08 1.49 2.42
N THR A 135 -13.60 0.94 3.52
CA THR A 135 -13.09 -0.29 4.11
C THR A 135 -14.21 -1.19 4.62
N LEU A 136 -14.02 -2.51 4.49
CA LEU A 136 -14.90 -3.54 5.04
C LEU A 136 -14.07 -4.59 5.77
N SER A 137 -14.33 -4.76 7.05
CA SER A 137 -13.64 -5.75 7.88
C SER A 137 -13.98 -7.19 7.47
N PHE A 138 -13.03 -8.11 7.65
CA PHE A 138 -13.21 -9.55 7.47
C PHE A 138 -14.15 -10.18 8.53
N ARG A 139 -14.43 -9.46 9.61
CA ARG A 139 -15.25 -9.94 10.72
C ARG A 139 -16.70 -10.14 10.27
N GLU A 140 -17.30 -11.26 10.67
CA GLU A 140 -18.70 -11.57 10.34
C GLU A 140 -19.66 -10.48 10.84
N GLY A 141 -20.56 -10.03 9.99
CA GLY A 141 -21.53 -8.98 10.31
C GLY A 141 -20.97 -7.56 10.32
N ALA A 142 -19.72 -7.36 9.92
CA ALA A 142 -19.16 -6.02 9.76
C ALA A 142 -19.89 -5.22 8.68
N THR A 143 -20.07 -3.93 8.91
CA THR A 143 -20.61 -2.98 7.92
C THR A 143 -19.47 -2.20 7.28
N PRO A 144 -19.58 -1.83 5.98
CA PRO A 144 -18.57 -1.01 5.32
C PRO A 144 -18.52 0.39 5.92
N VAL A 145 -17.34 0.97 5.99
CA VAL A 145 -17.08 2.29 6.57
C VAL A 145 -16.35 3.14 5.56
N ARG A 146 -16.85 4.36 5.37
CA ARG A 146 -16.18 5.41 4.60
C ARG A 146 -15.70 6.51 5.54
N TRP A 147 -14.43 6.86 5.42
CA TRP A 147 -13.78 7.95 6.14
C TRP A 147 -13.22 8.94 5.13
N GLU A 148 -13.37 10.24 5.39
CA GLU A 148 -12.90 11.32 4.52
C GLU A 148 -12.26 12.43 5.34
N SER A 149 -11.16 13.01 4.82
CA SER A 149 -10.51 14.18 5.39
C SER A 149 -9.78 14.99 4.31
N GLU A 150 -9.78 16.32 4.46
CA GLU A 150 -9.04 17.24 3.60
C GLU A 150 -7.66 17.59 4.14
N ASP A 151 -7.46 17.55 5.44
CA ASP A 151 -6.23 18.01 6.11
C ASP A 151 -5.58 16.99 7.02
N GLY A 152 -6.25 15.85 7.27
CA GLY A 152 -5.84 14.83 8.21
C GLY A 152 -6.14 15.15 9.68
N MET A 153 -6.85 16.27 9.97
CA MET A 153 -7.23 16.67 11.34
C MET A 153 -8.72 16.54 11.56
N ALA A 154 -9.52 17.14 10.67
CA ALA A 154 -10.97 16.96 10.67
C ALA A 154 -11.35 15.81 9.73
N PHE A 155 -12.30 15.00 10.14
CA PHE A 155 -12.77 13.88 9.34
C PHE A 155 -14.29 13.73 9.42
N THR A 156 -14.84 13.07 8.41
CA THR A 156 -16.23 12.63 8.37
C THR A 156 -16.22 11.10 8.22
N MET A 157 -17.09 10.42 8.95
CA MET A 157 -17.32 8.98 8.79
C MET A 157 -18.77 8.73 8.41
N THR A 158 -18.97 7.89 7.41
CA THR A 158 -20.29 7.47 6.90
C THR A 158 -20.29 5.99 6.56
N GLU A 159 -21.42 5.44 6.18
CA GLU A 159 -21.49 4.10 5.63
C GLU A 159 -20.70 4.03 4.32
N GLY A 160 -19.87 2.99 4.18
CA GLY A 160 -19.05 2.75 3.00
C GLY A 160 -19.80 2.03 1.88
N THR A 161 -19.10 1.86 0.76
CA THR A 161 -19.67 1.23 -0.44
C THR A 161 -19.08 -0.14 -0.76
N ARG A 162 -18.03 -0.56 -0.06
CA ARG A 162 -17.39 -1.85 -0.30
C ARG A 162 -18.32 -3.03 -0.01
N THR A 163 -18.32 -4.01 -0.90
CA THR A 163 -19.08 -5.26 -0.78
C THR A 163 -18.20 -6.46 -0.46
N ALA A 164 -16.89 -6.29 -0.56
CA ALA A 164 -15.87 -7.29 -0.21
C ALA A 164 -14.90 -6.73 0.83
N ARG A 165 -14.32 -7.60 1.67
CA ARG A 165 -13.32 -7.21 2.66
C ARG A 165 -12.13 -6.51 2.04
N GLY A 166 -11.42 -5.74 2.83
CA GLY A 166 -10.22 -5.01 2.42
C GLY A 166 -10.40 -3.51 2.51
N THR A 167 -9.45 -2.76 1.97
CA THR A 167 -9.46 -1.30 2.05
C THR A 167 -9.14 -0.68 0.68
N THR A 168 -9.83 0.40 0.37
CA THR A 168 -9.49 1.30 -0.74
C THR A 168 -9.13 2.66 -0.14
N ILE A 169 -7.93 3.14 -0.43
CA ILE A 169 -7.49 4.50 -0.12
C ILE A 169 -7.45 5.28 -1.41
N THR A 170 -8.25 6.32 -1.51
CA THR A 170 -8.31 7.22 -2.67
C THR A 170 -7.71 8.57 -2.30
N LEU A 171 -6.72 9.00 -3.05
CA LEU A 171 -6.03 10.27 -2.91
C LEU A 171 -6.47 11.20 -4.05
N HIS A 172 -7.14 12.32 -3.73
CA HIS A 172 -7.34 13.40 -4.67
C HIS A 172 -6.06 14.22 -4.73
N VAL A 173 -5.27 13.98 -5.77
CA VAL A 173 -3.92 14.55 -5.92
C VAL A 173 -4.01 16.05 -6.17
N SER A 174 -3.30 16.83 -5.37
CA SER A 174 -3.26 18.29 -5.50
C SER A 174 -2.66 18.73 -6.85
N GLU A 175 -2.98 19.94 -7.30
CA GLU A 175 -2.47 20.44 -8.57
C GLU A 175 -0.95 20.53 -8.59
N ALA A 176 -0.36 20.88 -7.47
CA ALA A 176 1.09 21.02 -7.31
C ALA A 176 1.84 19.68 -7.40
N GLU A 177 1.15 18.55 -7.17
CA GLU A 177 1.72 17.21 -7.12
C GLU A 177 1.22 16.31 -8.28
N SER A 178 0.77 16.92 -9.37
CA SER A 178 0.22 16.23 -10.54
C SER A 178 1.16 15.22 -11.19
N GLU A 179 2.45 15.23 -10.88
CA GLU A 179 3.41 14.20 -11.31
C GLU A 179 2.99 12.79 -10.88
N PHE A 180 2.33 12.63 -9.73
CA PHE A 180 1.84 11.35 -9.22
C PHE A 180 0.56 10.86 -9.94
N LEU A 181 0.05 11.60 -10.92
CA LEU A 181 -0.97 11.17 -11.86
C LEU A 181 -0.38 10.61 -13.16
N GLU A 182 0.94 10.51 -13.26
CA GLU A 182 1.63 9.87 -14.36
C GLU A 182 2.02 8.43 -13.98
N VAL A 183 1.52 7.45 -14.72
CA VAL A 183 1.75 6.00 -14.44
C VAL A 183 3.24 5.67 -14.35
N TRP A 184 4.07 6.26 -15.22
CA TRP A 184 5.52 6.03 -15.22
C TRP A 184 6.17 6.51 -13.91
N ARG A 185 5.68 7.63 -13.34
CA ARG A 185 6.19 8.19 -12.08
C ARG A 185 5.83 7.30 -10.89
N VAL A 186 4.57 6.87 -10.82
CA VAL A 186 4.11 5.92 -9.80
C VAL A 186 4.89 4.61 -9.88
N ARG A 187 5.11 4.09 -11.11
CA ARG A 187 5.93 2.89 -11.35
C ARG A 187 7.36 3.06 -10.84
N GLU A 188 8.01 4.17 -11.14
CA GLU A 188 9.37 4.45 -10.68
C GLU A 188 9.47 4.37 -9.15
N VAL A 189 8.49 4.94 -8.44
CA VAL A 189 8.45 4.93 -6.97
C VAL A 189 8.18 3.52 -6.45
N LEU A 190 7.24 2.79 -7.04
CA LEU A 190 6.95 1.40 -6.69
C LEU A 190 8.17 0.49 -6.93
N ASP A 191 8.86 0.65 -8.04
CA ASP A 191 10.09 -0.10 -8.35
C ASP A 191 11.20 0.21 -7.34
N ARG A 192 11.31 1.45 -6.88
CA ARG A 192 12.33 1.87 -5.91
C ARG A 192 12.07 1.30 -4.51
N TYR A 193 10.83 1.33 -4.03
CA TYR A 193 10.52 1.06 -2.62
C TYR A 193 9.78 -0.26 -2.38
N CYS A 194 9.11 -0.80 -3.39
CA CYS A 194 8.19 -1.93 -3.23
C CYS A 194 8.60 -3.18 -4.01
N SER A 195 9.75 -3.16 -4.72
CA SER A 195 10.21 -4.25 -5.61
C SER A 195 10.27 -5.63 -4.98
N PHE A 196 10.40 -5.72 -3.66
CA PHE A 196 10.59 -6.98 -2.93
C PHE A 196 9.57 -7.19 -1.80
N MET A 197 8.42 -6.55 -1.89
CA MET A 197 7.34 -6.80 -0.93
C MET A 197 6.72 -8.18 -1.15
N SER A 198 6.26 -8.81 -0.06
CA SER A 198 5.78 -10.20 -0.02
C SER A 198 4.37 -10.41 -0.60
N VAL A 199 3.71 -9.34 -1.04
CA VAL A 199 2.36 -9.35 -1.61
C VAL A 199 2.45 -8.89 -3.07
N PRO A 200 1.75 -9.54 -4.02
CA PRO A 200 1.71 -9.08 -5.41
C PRO A 200 1.13 -7.67 -5.51
N ILE A 201 1.80 -6.81 -6.27
CA ILE A 201 1.40 -5.42 -6.51
C ILE A 201 1.16 -5.23 -8.00
N TYR A 202 0.00 -4.71 -8.37
CA TYR A 202 -0.37 -4.38 -9.73
C TYR A 202 -0.52 -2.87 -9.88
N LEU A 203 -0.18 -2.36 -11.06
CA LEU A 203 -0.32 -0.94 -11.40
C LEU A 203 -1.13 -0.81 -12.68
N ASP A 204 -2.26 -0.13 -12.58
CA ASP A 204 -3.22 0.05 -13.65
C ASP A 204 -3.49 1.53 -13.93
N GLU A 205 -3.71 1.87 -15.19
CA GLU A 205 -4.16 3.18 -15.64
C GLU A 205 -5.65 3.11 -15.96
N ILE A 206 -6.46 3.90 -15.28
CA ILE A 206 -7.88 4.05 -15.62
C ILE A 206 -7.98 4.97 -16.81
N LYS A 207 -8.42 4.44 -17.94
CA LYS A 207 -8.69 5.19 -19.18
C LYS A 207 -10.19 5.45 -19.26
N GLU A 208 -10.56 6.70 -19.55
CA GLU A 208 -11.92 6.97 -19.98
C GLU A 208 -12.23 6.09 -21.21
N GLU A 209 -13.26 5.27 -21.14
CA GLU A 209 -13.78 4.62 -22.34
C GLU A 209 -14.29 5.76 -23.26
N GLU A 210 -13.56 6.01 -24.36
CA GLU A 210 -14.09 6.86 -25.43
C GLU A 210 -15.44 6.26 -25.83
N ALA A 211 -16.50 7.00 -25.56
CA ALA A 211 -17.84 6.64 -25.98
C ALA A 211 -17.76 6.38 -27.49
N LYS A 212 -17.85 5.11 -27.90
CA LYS A 212 -17.93 4.72 -29.30
C LYS A 212 -19.13 5.48 -29.87
N VAL A 213 -18.85 6.58 -30.55
CA VAL A 213 -19.84 7.23 -31.41
C VAL A 213 -20.17 6.20 -32.47
N THR A 214 -21.34 5.60 -32.37
CA THR A 214 -21.93 4.73 -33.39
C THR A 214 -22.22 5.57 -34.60
N GLY A 215 -21.19 5.80 -35.43
CA GLY A 215 -21.35 6.23 -36.81
C GLY A 215 -21.61 5.00 -37.64
N GLU A 216 -22.78 4.88 -38.24
CA GLU A 216 -23.11 3.92 -39.25
C GLU A 216 -22.10 4.04 -40.42
N GLY A 217 -21.27 3.04 -40.63
CA GLY A 217 -20.35 2.89 -41.74
C GLY A 217 -19.94 1.43 -41.83
N GLU A 218 -20.52 0.72 -42.79
CA GLU A 218 -20.14 -0.63 -43.18
C GLU A 218 -18.67 -0.66 -43.60
N ASP A 219 -17.94 -1.70 -43.21
CA ASP A 219 -16.54 -2.05 -43.43
C ASP A 219 -15.58 -1.70 -42.30
N ALA A 220 -15.73 -2.38 -41.14
CA ALA A 220 -14.66 -2.52 -40.17
C ALA A 220 -14.18 -3.98 -40.16
N GLU A 221 -13.01 -4.22 -40.78
CA GLU A 221 -12.25 -5.45 -40.55
C GLU A 221 -12.03 -5.64 -39.05
N GLU A 222 -12.57 -6.72 -38.51
CA GLU A 222 -12.27 -7.18 -37.15
C GLU A 222 -10.75 -7.42 -37.04
N LYS A 223 -10.04 -6.50 -36.39
CA LYS A 223 -8.70 -6.80 -35.89
C LYS A 223 -8.85 -7.85 -34.81
N PRO A 224 -8.08 -8.97 -34.89
CA PRO A 224 -8.14 -9.98 -33.85
C PRO A 224 -7.80 -9.32 -32.48
N GLU A 225 -8.67 -9.52 -31.49
CA GLU A 225 -8.36 -9.22 -30.10
C GLU A 225 -7.08 -9.98 -29.76
N THR A 226 -5.98 -9.25 -29.63
CA THR A 226 -4.78 -9.80 -29.04
C THR A 226 -5.16 -10.24 -27.63
N GLU A 227 -5.02 -11.54 -27.35
CA GLU A 227 -5.17 -12.10 -26.00
C GLU A 227 -4.39 -11.20 -25.04
N LYS A 228 -5.09 -10.45 -24.18
CA LYS A 228 -4.46 -9.66 -23.13
C LYS A 228 -3.80 -10.66 -22.21
N GLU A 229 -2.47 -10.74 -22.21
CA GLU A 229 -1.74 -11.48 -21.18
C GLU A 229 -2.27 -11.07 -19.81
N ALA A 230 -2.45 -12.05 -18.91
CA ALA A 230 -2.85 -11.76 -17.54
C ALA A 230 -1.88 -10.73 -16.93
N PRO A 231 -2.37 -9.72 -16.21
CA PRO A 231 -1.52 -8.70 -15.63
C PRO A 231 -0.47 -9.35 -14.72
N LYS A 232 0.79 -8.98 -14.90
CA LYS A 232 1.91 -9.48 -14.09
C LYS A 232 2.16 -8.50 -12.94
N PRO A 233 2.42 -8.99 -11.71
CA PRO A 233 2.81 -8.10 -10.63
C PRO A 233 4.11 -7.36 -10.98
N ILE A 234 4.23 -6.13 -10.51
CA ILE A 234 5.42 -5.30 -10.74
C ILE A 234 6.59 -5.65 -9.84
N ASN A 235 6.31 -6.30 -8.70
CA ASN A 235 7.29 -6.68 -7.69
C ASN A 235 7.61 -8.18 -7.73
N ASP A 236 8.70 -8.54 -7.07
CA ASP A 236 9.12 -9.92 -6.85
C ASP A 236 8.79 -10.35 -5.42
N THR A 237 7.77 -11.20 -5.28
CA THR A 237 7.30 -11.67 -3.97
C THR A 237 8.20 -12.76 -3.36
N GLN A 238 9.16 -13.30 -4.12
CA GLN A 238 10.14 -14.29 -3.68
C GLN A 238 11.54 -13.88 -4.11
N PRO A 239 12.08 -12.79 -3.53
CA PRO A 239 13.36 -12.26 -3.94
C PRO A 239 14.48 -13.26 -3.72
N LEU A 240 15.57 -13.11 -4.48
CA LEU A 240 16.70 -14.01 -4.48
C LEU A 240 17.22 -14.30 -3.06
N TYR A 241 17.34 -13.29 -2.22
CA TYR A 241 17.86 -13.42 -0.86
C TYR A 241 16.95 -14.21 0.10
N ALA A 242 15.68 -14.44 -0.28
CA ALA A 242 14.73 -15.26 0.48
C ALA A 242 14.72 -16.73 0.02
N ARG A 243 15.44 -17.06 -1.06
CA ARG A 243 15.54 -18.44 -1.58
C ARG A 243 16.73 -19.16 -0.95
N ALA A 244 16.70 -20.49 -0.92
CA ALA A 244 17.89 -21.24 -0.53
C ALA A 244 18.99 -21.11 -1.60
N PRO A 245 20.29 -20.95 -1.24
CA PRO A 245 21.36 -20.76 -2.21
C PRO A 245 21.45 -21.89 -3.26
N GLN A 246 21.08 -23.11 -2.87
CA GLN A 246 21.07 -24.29 -3.75
C GLN A 246 19.99 -24.23 -4.86
N ASP A 247 18.95 -23.38 -4.67
CA ASP A 247 17.84 -23.21 -5.61
C ASP A 247 18.07 -22.00 -6.53
N CYS A 248 19.22 -21.33 -6.41
CA CYS A 248 19.59 -20.16 -7.19
C CYS A 248 20.67 -20.50 -8.23
N THR A 249 20.48 -20.03 -9.45
CA THR A 249 21.46 -20.15 -10.53
C THR A 249 22.33 -18.89 -10.63
N ASP A 250 23.48 -19.01 -11.32
CA ASP A 250 24.36 -17.86 -11.60
C ASP A 250 23.62 -16.74 -12.33
N GLU A 251 22.68 -17.09 -13.21
CA GLU A 251 21.89 -16.10 -13.94
C GLU A 251 20.89 -15.38 -13.02
N ASP A 252 20.31 -16.06 -12.02
CA ASP A 252 19.45 -15.42 -11.03
C ASP A 252 20.21 -14.34 -10.25
N TYR A 253 21.47 -14.60 -9.85
CA TYR A 253 22.32 -13.60 -9.17
C TYR A 253 22.62 -12.39 -10.05
N LYS A 254 22.93 -12.62 -11.33
CA LYS A 254 23.18 -11.54 -12.29
C LYS A 254 21.95 -10.69 -12.55
N GLN A 255 20.78 -11.31 -12.74
CA GLN A 255 19.52 -10.63 -12.94
C GLN A 255 19.13 -9.81 -11.70
N PHE A 256 19.29 -10.38 -10.51
CA PHE A 256 19.05 -9.68 -9.25
C PHE A 256 19.98 -8.47 -9.12
N TYR A 257 21.28 -8.63 -9.40
CA TYR A 257 22.24 -7.54 -9.38
C TYR A 257 21.84 -6.39 -10.32
N ARG A 258 21.54 -6.71 -11.58
CA ARG A 258 21.11 -5.72 -12.58
C ARG A 258 19.82 -5.00 -12.14
N LYS A 259 18.89 -5.72 -11.55
CA LYS A 259 17.63 -5.15 -11.06
C LYS A 259 17.83 -4.20 -9.88
N VAL A 260 18.70 -4.55 -8.94
CA VAL A 260 18.90 -3.77 -7.70
C VAL A 260 19.79 -2.56 -7.93
N PHE A 261 20.86 -2.72 -8.70
CA PHE A 261 21.87 -1.68 -8.89
C PHE A 261 21.71 -0.92 -10.21
N HIS A 262 20.76 -1.33 -11.07
CA HIS A 262 20.54 -0.77 -12.40
C HIS A 262 21.81 -0.75 -13.28
N GLU A 263 22.70 -1.73 -13.08
CA GLU A 263 23.94 -1.88 -13.80
C GLU A 263 23.79 -2.89 -14.93
N TYR A 264 24.48 -2.66 -16.04
CA TYR A 264 24.49 -3.59 -17.19
C TYR A 264 25.62 -4.62 -17.11
N GLU A 265 26.66 -4.31 -16.34
CA GLU A 265 27.79 -5.22 -16.14
C GLU A 265 27.44 -6.32 -15.14
N ASP A 266 28.07 -7.49 -15.31
CA ASP A 266 27.89 -8.59 -14.36
C ASP A 266 28.66 -8.31 -13.08
N PRO A 267 28.15 -8.75 -11.90
CA PRO A 267 28.90 -8.66 -10.65
C PRO A 267 30.19 -9.46 -10.72
N LEU A 268 31.26 -8.97 -10.10
CA LEU A 268 32.55 -9.67 -10.04
C LEU A 268 32.45 -11.00 -9.29
N PHE A 269 31.66 -11.02 -8.23
CA PHE A 269 31.34 -12.21 -7.42
C PHE A 269 30.11 -11.90 -6.57
N TRP A 270 29.53 -12.95 -5.97
CA TRP A 270 28.46 -12.85 -4.98
C TRP A 270 28.69 -13.80 -3.83
N ILE A 271 28.10 -13.48 -2.69
CA ILE A 271 28.03 -14.34 -1.52
C ILE A 271 26.57 -14.36 -1.06
N HIS A 272 25.98 -15.56 -1.04
CA HIS A 272 24.63 -15.76 -0.54
C HIS A 272 24.71 -16.47 0.80
N LEU A 273 24.36 -15.77 1.87
CA LEU A 273 24.38 -16.29 3.23
C LEU A 273 22.94 -16.50 3.71
N ASN A 274 22.60 -17.72 4.08
CA ASN A 274 21.40 -17.98 4.89
C ASN A 274 21.81 -17.81 6.36
N MET A 275 21.19 -16.81 7.00
CA MET A 275 21.36 -16.60 8.43
C MET A 275 20.07 -17.06 9.10
N ASP A 276 20.09 -18.22 9.71
CA ASP A 276 19.06 -18.66 10.65
C ASP A 276 19.24 -17.86 11.94
N TYR A 277 18.27 -17.02 12.26
CA TYR A 277 18.21 -16.30 13.55
C TYR A 277 17.32 -17.07 14.52
#